data_efaf975c9670a4e2fdf11739c5e7b8e4
#
_entry.id   efaf975c9670a4e2fdf11739c5e7b8e4
#
_cell.length_a   1.000
_cell.length_b   1.000
_cell.length_c   1.000
_cell.angle_alpha   90.00
_cell.angle_beta   90.00
_cell.angle_gamma   90.00
#
_symmetry.space_group_name_H-M   'P 1'
#
loop_
_entity.id
_entity.type
_entity.pdbx_description
1 polymer ?
#
loop_
_entity_poly.entity_id
_entity_poly.type
_entity_poly.pdbx_seq_one_letter_code
_entity_poly.pdbx_strand_id
1 'polypeptide(L)'
;MRRLAGILLKVLGGLIALILLGIIALNVYLDTRPAAKTMKPAGVITFPTPFGIGRPFIDYMTISGSRLYAGYASQGMVGVVDTSTNQAIATIDGLTRVHGVAIVADRNLGFASSSGDNVVGVFDLTTNKLLQKIPAGDGPDAIIYDEHSHIVYAADHDGKQATLIDPDSRKVVATIALGGEPEYLQADPDTGLIYQNLEDTSELVVVDPAKQAVVKRYKLDPGEGPTGLALDAAHHRLFSAARNRKLIVMDTESGKIVATVPIGAGVDGAGYDPGLGRVYTANGVGSMTVIQQDSADEYRVLENAPTHFGGHSLVVDPATRRVYVAYFGSIAAYDPVP
;
A
#
# COMPACT_ATOMS: atom_id res chain seq x y z
N MET A 1 -33.00 14.07 39.12
CA MET A 1 -31.58 14.29 38.69
C MET A 1 -30.61 13.26 39.31
N ARG A 2 -30.51 13.08 40.64
CA ARG A 2 -29.55 12.12 41.25
C ARG A 2 -29.69 10.64 40.84
N ARG A 3 -30.93 10.12 40.63
CA ARG A 3 -31.13 8.73 40.13
C ARG A 3 -30.68 8.49 38.70
N LEU A 4 -30.91 9.48 37.82
CA LEU A 4 -30.42 9.38 36.42
C LEU A 4 -28.88 9.42 36.35
N ALA A 5 -28.23 10.25 37.11
CA ALA A 5 -26.77 10.32 37.20
C ALA A 5 -26.16 8.99 37.68
N GLY A 6 -26.79 8.34 38.68
CA GLY A 6 -26.34 7.03 39.17
C GLY A 6 -26.51 5.87 38.13
N ILE A 7 -27.56 5.91 37.31
CA ILE A 7 -27.74 4.96 36.22
C ILE A 7 -26.70 5.20 35.12
N LEU A 8 -26.50 6.46 34.73
CA LEU A 8 -25.51 6.83 33.72
C LEU A 8 -24.08 6.41 34.11
N LEU A 9 -23.73 6.59 35.40
CA LEU A 9 -22.42 6.19 35.94
C LEU A 9 -22.22 4.66 35.91
N LYS A 10 -23.27 3.88 36.20
CA LYS A 10 -23.22 2.41 36.13
C LYS A 10 -23.11 1.89 34.70
N VAL A 11 -23.83 2.52 33.75
CA VAL A 11 -23.73 2.18 32.32
C VAL A 11 -22.35 2.50 31.78
N LEU A 12 -21.79 3.67 32.12
CA LEU A 12 -20.43 4.07 31.72
C LEU A 12 -19.37 3.14 32.31
N GLY A 13 -19.49 2.79 33.61
CA GLY A 13 -18.59 1.81 34.25
C GLY A 13 -18.67 0.43 33.63
N GLY A 14 -19.85 -0.04 33.27
CA GLY A 14 -20.05 -1.31 32.54
C GLY A 14 -19.42 -1.29 31.15
N LEU A 15 -19.54 -0.18 30.41
CA LEU A 15 -18.94 -0.01 29.10
C LEU A 15 -17.40 -0.01 29.17
N ILE A 16 -16.83 0.70 30.16
CA ILE A 16 -15.39 0.71 30.39
C ILE A 16 -14.87 -0.68 30.76
N ALA A 17 -15.57 -1.42 31.61
CA ALA A 17 -15.21 -2.77 31.98
C ALA A 17 -15.22 -3.73 30.76
N LEU A 18 -16.22 -3.62 29.87
CA LEU A 18 -16.29 -4.39 28.63
C LEU A 18 -15.15 -4.07 27.67
N ILE A 19 -14.78 -2.79 27.56
CA ILE A 19 -13.64 -2.37 26.73
C ILE A 19 -12.33 -2.95 27.29
N LEU A 20 -12.12 -2.86 28.60
CA LEU A 20 -10.93 -3.42 29.26
C LEU A 20 -10.84 -4.94 29.10
N LEU A 21 -11.96 -5.66 29.25
CA LEU A 21 -12.02 -7.10 29.01
C LEU A 21 -11.73 -7.43 27.55
N GLY A 22 -12.23 -6.64 26.60
CA GLY A 22 -11.92 -6.78 25.18
C GLY A 22 -10.43 -6.58 24.88
N ILE A 23 -9.80 -5.58 25.50
CA ILE A 23 -8.37 -5.30 25.37
C ILE A 23 -7.55 -6.46 25.97
N ILE A 24 -7.93 -6.96 27.14
CA ILE A 24 -7.24 -8.11 27.78
C ILE A 24 -7.37 -9.35 26.89
N ALA A 25 -8.58 -9.66 26.43
CA ALA A 25 -8.82 -10.82 25.55
C ALA A 25 -8.03 -10.71 24.24
N LEU A 26 -7.95 -9.52 23.66
CA LEU A 26 -7.14 -9.26 22.47
C LEU A 26 -5.65 -9.47 22.74
N ASN A 27 -5.11 -8.94 23.83
CA ASN A 27 -3.71 -9.14 24.18
C ASN A 27 -3.39 -10.63 24.44
N VAL A 28 -4.24 -11.34 25.17
CA VAL A 28 -4.08 -12.78 25.38
C VAL A 28 -4.11 -13.54 24.04
N TYR A 29 -5.04 -13.19 23.17
CA TYR A 29 -5.11 -13.79 21.83
C TYR A 29 -3.84 -13.50 21.02
N LEU A 30 -3.32 -12.29 21.06
CA LEU A 30 -2.09 -11.90 20.34
C LEU A 30 -0.87 -12.65 20.89
N ASP A 31 -0.76 -12.77 22.21
CA ASP A 31 0.35 -13.47 22.88
C ASP A 31 0.30 -14.99 22.72
N THR A 32 -0.89 -15.58 22.47
CA THR A 32 -1.07 -17.03 22.30
C THR A 32 -1.02 -17.48 20.84
N ARG A 33 -0.90 -16.54 19.88
CA ARG A 33 -0.74 -16.93 18.47
C ARG A 33 0.56 -17.72 18.28
N PRO A 34 0.53 -18.80 17.49
CA PRO A 34 1.76 -19.54 17.18
C PRO A 34 2.73 -18.62 16.42
N ALA A 35 4.01 -18.79 16.67
CA ALA A 35 5.05 -18.09 15.90
C ALA A 35 4.93 -18.44 14.41
N ALA A 36 5.15 -17.44 13.56
CA ALA A 36 5.15 -17.65 12.12
C ALA A 36 6.28 -18.63 11.72
N LYS A 37 5.97 -19.48 10.75
CA LYS A 37 6.92 -20.45 10.19
C LYS A 37 7.64 -19.90 8.97
N THR A 38 6.96 -19.06 8.22
CA THR A 38 7.44 -18.50 6.94
C THR A 38 8.03 -17.11 7.06
N MET A 39 7.77 -16.41 8.17
CA MET A 39 8.20 -15.05 8.41
C MET A 39 8.77 -14.89 9.82
N LYS A 40 9.89 -14.18 9.95
CA LYS A 40 10.51 -13.86 11.23
C LYS A 40 10.44 -12.36 11.48
N PRO A 41 9.93 -11.88 12.64
CA PRO A 41 9.98 -10.46 12.98
C PRO A 41 11.41 -9.92 12.96
N ALA A 42 11.63 -8.79 12.31
CA ALA A 42 12.93 -8.13 12.12
C ALA A 42 12.99 -6.72 12.72
N GLY A 43 11.93 -6.29 13.41
CA GLY A 43 11.87 -5.02 14.11
C GLY A 43 10.61 -4.21 13.80
N VAL A 44 10.49 -3.10 14.51
CA VAL A 44 9.40 -2.12 14.34
C VAL A 44 10.02 -0.73 14.22
N ILE A 45 9.56 0.02 13.25
CA ILE A 45 9.98 1.37 12.94
C ILE A 45 8.86 2.31 13.34
N THR A 46 9.18 3.34 14.11
CA THR A 46 8.25 4.39 14.53
C THR A 46 8.81 5.74 14.14
N PHE A 47 7.93 6.67 13.76
CA PHE A 47 8.30 8.05 13.51
C PHE A 47 7.99 8.89 14.75
N PRO A 48 8.82 9.90 15.08
CA PRO A 48 8.47 10.87 16.09
C PRO A 48 7.24 11.65 15.60
N THR A 49 6.09 11.37 16.22
CA THR A 49 4.84 12.05 15.90
C THR A 49 4.55 13.12 16.95
N PRO A 50 4.19 14.34 16.56
CA PRO A 50 3.64 15.29 17.50
C PRO A 50 2.35 14.73 18.13
N PHE A 51 2.11 15.02 19.39
CA PHE A 51 0.84 14.70 20.05
C PHE A 51 -0.31 15.34 19.26
N GLY A 52 -1.08 14.53 18.51
CA GLY A 52 -2.21 14.97 17.69
C GLY A 52 -3.48 14.18 17.99
N ILE A 53 -4.62 14.83 17.78
CA ILE A 53 -5.94 14.17 17.82
C ILE A 53 -6.15 13.47 16.49
N GLY A 54 -5.98 12.15 16.45
CA GLY A 54 -6.20 11.34 15.26
C GLY A 54 -5.52 9.96 15.37
N ARG A 55 -6.00 8.98 14.63
CA ARG A 55 -5.29 7.69 14.54
C ARG A 55 -4.08 7.88 13.63
N PRO A 56 -2.87 7.58 14.09
CA PRO A 56 -1.71 7.55 13.21
C PRO A 56 -1.98 6.60 12.03
N PHE A 57 -1.69 7.04 10.79
CA PHE A 57 -1.97 6.26 9.61
C PHE A 57 -0.87 6.45 8.57
N ILE A 58 -0.15 5.37 8.28
CA ILE A 58 0.80 5.25 7.17
C ILE A 58 0.07 4.50 6.06
N ASP A 59 0.13 5.05 4.87
CA ASP A 59 -0.50 4.48 3.69
C ASP A 59 0.53 3.74 2.83
N TYR A 60 0.74 4.12 1.57
CA TYR A 60 1.66 3.41 0.69
C TYR A 60 3.12 3.61 1.08
N MET A 61 3.92 2.61 0.73
CA MET A 61 5.36 2.61 0.94
C MET A 61 6.09 2.26 -0.35
N THR A 62 7.25 2.91 -0.57
CA THR A 62 8.12 2.67 -1.72
C THR A 62 9.55 2.51 -1.26
N ILE A 63 10.29 1.55 -1.83
CA ILE A 63 11.73 1.35 -1.58
C ILE A 63 12.52 1.78 -2.80
N SER A 64 13.58 2.56 -2.56
CA SER A 64 14.58 2.92 -3.56
C SER A 64 15.97 2.88 -2.94
N GLY A 65 16.83 2.01 -3.45
CA GLY A 65 18.13 1.72 -2.85
C GLY A 65 17.98 1.21 -1.42
N SER A 66 18.69 1.85 -0.48
CA SER A 66 18.60 1.53 0.95
C SER A 66 17.58 2.38 1.72
N ARG A 67 16.65 3.05 1.03
CA ARG A 67 15.66 3.91 1.66
C ARG A 67 14.24 3.42 1.41
N LEU A 68 13.43 3.40 2.46
CA LEU A 68 12.00 3.23 2.38
C LEU A 68 11.34 4.60 2.63
N TYR A 69 10.44 4.97 1.75
CA TYR A 69 9.62 6.17 1.82
C TYR A 69 8.20 5.78 2.15
N ALA A 70 7.63 6.37 3.19
CA ALA A 70 6.29 6.05 3.68
C ALA A 70 5.39 7.28 3.64
N GLY A 71 4.26 7.21 2.97
CA GLY A 71 3.23 8.21 3.01
C GLY A 71 2.53 8.20 4.37
N TYR A 72 2.74 9.24 5.18
CA TYR A 72 2.16 9.34 6.52
C TYR A 72 0.93 10.28 6.48
N ALA A 73 -0.20 9.73 6.05
CA ALA A 73 -1.39 10.50 5.73
C ALA A 73 -1.91 11.32 6.92
N SER A 74 -1.96 10.75 8.12
CA SER A 74 -2.45 11.47 9.31
C SER A 74 -1.55 12.61 9.76
N GLN A 75 -0.29 12.66 9.34
CA GLN A 75 0.68 13.69 9.70
C GLN A 75 1.02 14.63 8.53
N GLY A 76 0.57 14.32 7.31
CA GLY A 76 0.85 15.13 6.12
C GLY A 76 2.33 15.21 5.76
N MET A 77 3.07 14.11 5.94
CA MET A 77 4.51 14.04 5.68
C MET A 77 4.89 12.75 4.97
N VAL A 78 6.08 12.74 4.36
CA VAL A 78 6.75 11.50 3.95
C VAL A 78 7.75 11.12 5.03
N GLY A 79 7.64 9.91 5.57
CA GLY A 79 8.65 9.33 6.46
C GLY A 79 9.76 8.68 5.64
N VAL A 80 11.02 8.88 6.02
CA VAL A 80 12.19 8.26 5.37
C VAL A 80 12.89 7.33 6.35
N VAL A 81 13.07 6.08 5.94
CA VAL A 81 13.69 5.02 6.73
C VAL A 81 14.94 4.52 6.03
N ASP A 82 16.01 4.28 6.78
CA ASP A 82 17.15 3.49 6.34
C ASP A 82 16.84 2.01 6.56
N THR A 83 16.73 1.24 5.46
CA THR A 83 16.36 -0.19 5.49
C THR A 83 17.47 -1.08 6.06
N SER A 84 18.71 -0.61 6.05
CA SER A 84 19.84 -1.37 6.61
C SER A 84 19.85 -1.38 8.13
N THR A 85 19.37 -0.30 8.76
CA THR A 85 19.29 -0.12 10.21
C THR A 85 17.89 -0.22 10.78
N ASN A 86 16.85 -0.19 9.94
CA ASN A 86 15.44 -0.05 10.32
C ASN A 86 15.19 1.22 11.17
N GLN A 87 15.88 2.32 10.88
CA GLN A 87 15.72 3.58 11.60
C GLN A 87 15.03 4.63 10.73
N ALA A 88 14.07 5.35 11.30
CA ALA A 88 13.57 6.59 10.71
C ALA A 88 14.70 7.63 10.74
N ILE A 89 15.06 8.18 9.58
CA ILE A 89 16.22 9.07 9.42
C ILE A 89 15.84 10.50 9.03
N ALA A 90 14.66 10.70 8.45
CA ALA A 90 14.16 12.02 8.03
C ALA A 90 12.64 12.03 7.87
N THR A 91 12.10 13.25 7.77
CA THR A 91 10.74 13.52 7.30
C THR A 91 10.77 14.58 6.21
N ILE A 92 9.79 14.55 5.31
CA ILE A 92 9.54 15.58 4.31
C ILE A 92 8.16 16.16 4.61
N ASP A 93 8.16 17.40 5.06
CA ASP A 93 6.97 18.10 5.56
C ASP A 93 6.42 19.07 4.51
N GLY A 94 5.26 19.67 4.80
CA GLY A 94 4.65 20.74 3.99
C GLY A 94 3.55 20.29 3.05
N LEU A 95 3.11 19.04 3.17
CA LEU A 95 1.97 18.45 2.47
C LEU A 95 0.83 18.17 3.44
N THR A 96 -0.34 17.75 2.93
CA THR A 96 -1.51 17.41 3.73
C THR A 96 -2.10 16.10 3.27
N ARG A 97 -2.23 15.10 4.19
CA ARG A 97 -2.71 13.75 3.87
C ARG A 97 -1.90 13.11 2.73
N VAL A 98 -0.64 12.81 3.03
CA VAL A 98 0.27 12.14 2.09
C VAL A 98 -0.05 10.64 2.04
N HIS A 99 -0.28 10.12 0.85
CA HIS A 99 -0.58 8.70 0.63
C HIS A 99 0.60 7.94 0.03
N GLY A 100 0.92 8.17 -1.23
CA GLY A 100 1.95 7.44 -1.96
C GLY A 100 3.22 8.25 -2.24
N VAL A 101 4.29 7.55 -2.60
CA VAL A 101 5.57 8.15 -2.97
C VAL A 101 6.14 7.42 -4.18
N ALA A 102 6.52 8.20 -5.21
CA ALA A 102 7.26 7.73 -6.37
C ALA A 102 8.67 8.34 -6.37
N ILE A 103 9.67 7.55 -6.77
CA ILE A 103 11.07 7.97 -6.77
C ILE A 103 11.63 8.00 -8.19
N VAL A 104 12.19 9.14 -8.59
CA VAL A 104 12.90 9.35 -9.84
C VAL A 104 14.38 9.55 -9.48
N ALA A 105 15.06 8.43 -9.23
CA ALA A 105 16.39 8.42 -8.61
C ALA A 105 17.46 9.11 -9.45
N ASP A 106 17.43 8.95 -10.76
CA ASP A 106 18.37 9.56 -11.72
C ASP A 106 18.23 11.10 -11.82
N ARG A 107 17.12 11.65 -11.32
CA ARG A 107 16.86 13.10 -11.20
C ARG A 107 17.03 13.60 -9.77
N ASN A 108 17.35 12.73 -8.82
CA ASN A 108 17.38 13.04 -7.39
C ASN A 108 16.05 13.64 -6.87
N LEU A 109 14.92 13.21 -7.46
CA LEU A 109 13.58 13.69 -7.13
C LEU A 109 12.67 12.58 -6.57
N GLY A 110 11.85 12.96 -5.61
CA GLY A 110 10.71 12.18 -5.17
C GLY A 110 9.42 12.96 -5.39
N PHE A 111 8.34 12.23 -5.59
CA PHE A 111 6.99 12.75 -5.81
C PHE A 111 6.05 12.10 -4.80
N ALA A 112 5.27 12.90 -4.08
CA ALA A 112 4.35 12.43 -3.05
C ALA A 112 2.93 12.91 -3.34
N SER A 113 1.99 11.99 -3.41
CA SER A 113 0.57 12.31 -3.55
C SER A 113 0.02 12.89 -2.25
N SER A 114 -0.78 13.94 -2.34
CA SER A 114 -1.34 14.68 -1.21
C SER A 114 -2.81 14.97 -1.46
N SER A 115 -3.70 14.13 -0.93
CA SER A 115 -5.14 14.24 -1.15
C SER A 115 -5.75 15.44 -0.41
N GLY A 116 -5.16 15.89 0.69
CA GLY A 116 -5.68 17.03 1.43
C GLY A 116 -5.50 18.38 0.72
N ASP A 117 -4.52 18.47 -0.17
CA ASP A 117 -4.22 19.68 -0.96
C ASP A 117 -4.55 19.51 -2.46
N ASN A 118 -4.93 18.30 -2.90
CA ASN A 118 -5.10 17.93 -4.32
C ASN A 118 -3.86 18.26 -5.17
N VAL A 119 -2.70 17.86 -4.67
CA VAL A 119 -1.41 18.10 -5.33
C VAL A 119 -0.52 16.86 -5.31
N VAL A 120 0.47 16.85 -6.19
CA VAL A 120 1.68 16.03 -6.07
C VAL A 120 2.83 16.92 -5.61
N GLY A 121 3.38 16.64 -4.43
CA GLY A 121 4.55 17.34 -3.90
C GLY A 121 5.83 16.77 -4.50
N VAL A 122 6.70 17.64 -5.00
CA VAL A 122 8.03 17.27 -5.50
C VAL A 122 9.08 17.61 -4.44
N PHE A 123 9.97 16.67 -4.12
CA PHE A 123 11.00 16.85 -3.11
C PHE A 123 12.36 16.35 -3.58
N ASP A 124 13.42 16.87 -2.98
CA ASP A 124 14.80 16.51 -3.25
C ASP A 124 15.23 15.34 -2.35
N LEU A 125 15.77 14.27 -2.93
CA LEU A 125 16.15 13.04 -2.23
C LEU A 125 17.39 13.20 -1.33
N THR A 126 18.25 14.16 -1.62
CA THR A 126 19.48 14.42 -0.86
C THR A 126 19.18 15.25 0.38
N THR A 127 18.39 16.33 0.21
CA THR A 127 18.10 17.28 1.28
C THR A 127 16.82 16.99 2.05
N ASN A 128 15.96 16.11 1.53
CA ASN A 128 14.63 15.79 2.04
C ASN A 128 13.73 17.06 2.16
N LYS A 129 13.86 18.00 1.23
CA LYS A 129 13.07 19.22 1.24
C LYS A 129 12.03 19.23 0.13
N LEU A 130 10.83 19.68 0.45
CA LEU A 130 9.79 19.95 -0.54
C LEU A 130 10.27 21.11 -1.43
N LEU A 131 10.19 20.91 -2.76
CA LEU A 131 10.62 21.87 -3.78
C LEU A 131 9.44 22.57 -4.44
N GLN A 132 8.36 21.82 -4.69
CA GLN A 132 7.23 22.28 -5.50
C GLN A 132 5.97 21.50 -5.14
N LYS A 133 4.79 22.11 -5.34
CA LYS A 133 3.49 21.44 -5.37
C LYS A 133 2.93 21.57 -6.78
N ILE A 134 2.60 20.45 -7.39
CA ILE A 134 1.98 20.35 -8.73
C ILE A 134 0.50 20.06 -8.53
N PRO A 135 -0.43 20.90 -9.03
CA PRO A 135 -1.87 20.58 -8.98
C PRO A 135 -2.16 19.25 -9.68
N ALA A 136 -2.95 18.41 -9.04
CA ALA A 136 -3.42 17.12 -9.55
C ALA A 136 -4.95 17.06 -9.54
N GLY A 137 -5.52 15.89 -9.81
CA GLY A 137 -6.94 15.67 -9.69
C GLY A 137 -7.43 15.64 -8.24
N ASP A 138 -8.70 15.28 -8.06
CA ASP A 138 -9.31 15.21 -6.74
C ASP A 138 -8.89 13.92 -6.03
N GLY A 139 -8.32 14.06 -4.82
CA GLY A 139 -7.85 12.96 -3.99
C GLY A 139 -6.66 12.16 -4.58
N PRO A 140 -5.48 12.76 -4.91
CA PRO A 140 -4.32 11.99 -5.34
C PRO A 140 -3.89 11.01 -4.26
N ASP A 141 -3.78 9.72 -4.63
CA ASP A 141 -3.61 8.60 -3.72
C ASP A 141 -2.40 7.74 -4.13
N ALA A 142 -2.57 6.61 -4.79
CA ALA A 142 -1.47 5.79 -5.27
C ALA A 142 -0.67 6.53 -6.36
N ILE A 143 0.66 6.39 -6.33
CA ILE A 143 1.56 7.08 -7.27
C ILE A 143 2.75 6.18 -7.60
N ILE A 144 3.17 6.16 -8.87
CA ILE A 144 4.34 5.43 -9.32
C ILE A 144 5.12 6.24 -10.36
N TYR A 145 6.42 5.99 -10.45
CA TYR A 145 7.23 6.38 -11.61
C TYR A 145 7.39 5.20 -12.54
N ASP A 146 7.00 5.37 -13.78
CA ASP A 146 7.25 4.41 -14.85
C ASP A 146 8.53 4.81 -15.59
N GLU A 147 9.57 3.99 -15.43
CA GLU A 147 10.86 4.22 -16.06
C GLU A 147 10.81 4.07 -17.59
N HIS A 148 9.88 3.26 -18.12
CA HIS A 148 9.76 3.03 -19.56
C HIS A 148 9.21 4.25 -20.30
N SER A 149 8.15 4.86 -19.80
CA SER A 149 7.55 6.07 -20.39
C SER A 149 8.14 7.37 -19.85
N HIS A 150 8.99 7.32 -18.82
CA HIS A 150 9.50 8.47 -18.07
C HIS A 150 8.40 9.38 -17.52
N ILE A 151 7.33 8.78 -16.99
CA ILE A 151 6.16 9.48 -16.44
C ILE A 151 5.97 9.14 -14.96
N VAL A 152 5.70 10.15 -14.15
CA VAL A 152 5.09 9.98 -12.84
C VAL A 152 3.57 9.95 -13.02
N TYR A 153 2.99 8.82 -12.65
CA TYR A 153 1.55 8.58 -12.71
C TYR A 153 0.97 8.66 -11.32
N ALA A 154 0.06 9.58 -11.06
CA ALA A 154 -0.69 9.71 -9.82
C ALA A 154 -2.15 9.33 -10.07
N ALA A 155 -2.65 8.37 -9.30
CA ALA A 155 -4.03 7.95 -9.33
C ALA A 155 -4.85 8.89 -8.41
N ASP A 156 -5.81 9.60 -8.98
CA ASP A 156 -6.69 10.52 -8.27
C ASP A 156 -7.97 9.78 -7.89
N HIS A 157 -8.03 9.27 -6.64
CA HIS A 157 -9.07 8.36 -6.16
C HIS A 157 -10.47 8.95 -6.30
N ASP A 158 -10.71 10.12 -5.69
CA ASP A 158 -12.02 10.76 -5.69
C ASP A 158 -12.39 11.32 -7.08
N GLY A 159 -11.36 11.71 -7.85
CA GLY A 159 -11.48 12.17 -9.23
C GLY A 159 -11.74 11.07 -10.26
N LYS A 160 -11.57 9.79 -9.90
CA LYS A 160 -11.70 8.63 -10.81
C LYS A 160 -10.89 8.76 -12.10
N GLN A 161 -9.68 9.31 -11.94
CA GLN A 161 -8.78 9.63 -13.03
C GLN A 161 -7.33 9.42 -12.64
N ALA A 162 -6.42 9.60 -13.58
CA ALA A 162 -5.00 9.67 -13.34
C ALA A 162 -4.41 10.97 -13.85
N THR A 163 -3.51 11.56 -13.09
CA THR A 163 -2.69 12.72 -13.47
C THR A 163 -1.30 12.24 -13.87
N LEU A 164 -0.88 12.53 -15.09
CA LEU A 164 0.43 12.20 -15.63
C LEU A 164 1.34 13.43 -15.55
N ILE A 165 2.52 13.25 -14.96
CA ILE A 165 3.49 14.32 -14.71
C ILE A 165 4.81 13.96 -15.38
N ASP A 166 5.35 14.88 -16.16
CA ASP A 166 6.72 14.83 -16.67
C ASP A 166 7.68 15.25 -15.53
N PRO A 167 8.59 14.35 -15.08
CA PRO A 167 9.46 14.64 -13.95
C PRO A 167 10.54 15.70 -14.26
N ASP A 168 10.94 15.90 -15.52
CA ASP A 168 11.94 16.86 -15.91
C ASP A 168 11.38 18.30 -15.86
N SER A 169 10.24 18.53 -16.48
CA SER A 169 9.57 19.83 -16.46
C SER A 169 8.78 20.08 -15.19
N ARG A 170 8.46 19.02 -14.44
CA ARG A 170 7.60 19.03 -13.25
C ARG A 170 6.25 19.65 -13.54
N LYS A 171 5.62 19.21 -14.65
CA LYS A 171 4.32 19.68 -15.11
C LYS A 171 3.41 18.52 -15.44
N VAL A 172 2.12 18.73 -15.26
CA VAL A 172 1.10 17.80 -15.75
C VAL A 172 1.13 17.83 -17.28
N VAL A 173 1.22 16.64 -17.88
CA VAL A 173 1.23 16.45 -19.34
C VAL A 173 -0.06 15.85 -19.87
N ALA A 174 -0.80 15.13 -19.01
CA ALA A 174 -2.09 14.55 -19.35
C ALA A 174 -2.93 14.25 -18.11
N THR A 175 -4.22 14.07 -18.33
CA THR A 175 -5.17 13.50 -17.38
C THR A 175 -5.98 12.43 -18.10
N ILE A 176 -6.14 11.26 -17.46
CA ILE A 176 -6.82 10.11 -18.05
C ILE A 176 -8.00 9.71 -17.16
N ALA A 177 -9.22 9.71 -17.70
CA ALA A 177 -10.37 9.19 -16.98
C ALA A 177 -10.28 7.68 -16.86
N LEU A 178 -10.34 7.15 -15.62
CA LEU A 178 -10.26 5.71 -15.33
C LEU A 178 -11.63 5.06 -15.26
N GLY A 179 -12.66 5.82 -14.90
CA GLY A 179 -14.04 5.35 -14.85
C GLY A 179 -14.40 4.53 -13.61
N GLY A 180 -13.61 4.62 -12.56
CA GLY A 180 -13.81 4.02 -11.24
C GLY A 180 -12.78 4.54 -10.26
N GLU A 181 -12.92 4.22 -8.97
CA GLU A 181 -12.05 4.64 -7.87
C GLU A 181 -10.73 3.84 -7.91
N PRO A 182 -9.60 4.49 -8.32
CA PRO A 182 -8.31 3.80 -8.41
C PRO A 182 -7.69 3.57 -7.04
N GLU A 183 -7.16 2.36 -6.83
CA GLU A 183 -6.41 1.92 -5.65
C GLU A 183 -4.95 1.61 -6.04
N TYR A 184 -4.37 0.48 -5.61
CA TYR A 184 -3.00 0.09 -5.96
C TYR A 184 -2.79 -0.03 -7.48
N LEU A 185 -1.57 0.27 -7.89
CA LEU A 185 -1.12 0.20 -9.28
C LEU A 185 0.26 -0.44 -9.41
N GLN A 186 0.56 -0.97 -10.59
CA GLN A 186 1.87 -1.52 -10.95
C GLN A 186 2.23 -1.10 -12.37
N ALA A 187 3.46 -0.67 -12.58
CA ALA A 187 4.01 -0.48 -13.91
C ALA A 187 4.75 -1.74 -14.36
N ASP A 188 4.51 -2.16 -15.58
CA ASP A 188 5.26 -3.25 -16.20
C ASP A 188 6.56 -2.69 -16.78
N PRO A 189 7.73 -3.09 -16.27
CA PRO A 189 9.00 -2.52 -16.69
C PRO A 189 9.37 -2.83 -18.14
N ASP A 190 8.81 -3.90 -18.70
CA ASP A 190 9.12 -4.32 -20.07
C ASP A 190 8.26 -3.60 -21.11
N THR A 191 7.02 -3.27 -20.76
CA THR A 191 6.04 -2.71 -21.70
C THR A 191 5.66 -1.26 -21.43
N GLY A 192 5.93 -0.73 -20.22
CA GLY A 192 5.47 0.58 -19.77
C GLY A 192 3.95 0.70 -19.58
N LEU A 193 3.25 -0.43 -19.58
CA LEU A 193 1.82 -0.45 -19.27
C LEU A 193 1.61 -0.36 -17.76
N ILE A 194 0.63 0.42 -17.35
CA ILE A 194 0.25 0.55 -15.95
C ILE A 194 -1.04 -0.24 -15.71
N TYR A 195 -0.96 -1.18 -14.78
CA TYR A 195 -2.10 -1.93 -14.27
C TYR A 195 -2.65 -1.23 -13.04
N GLN A 196 -3.95 -0.94 -13.02
CA GLN A 196 -4.61 -0.17 -11.98
C GLN A 196 -5.87 -0.88 -11.51
N ASN A 197 -5.96 -1.22 -10.21
CA ASN A 197 -7.19 -1.67 -9.59
C ASN A 197 -8.20 -0.54 -9.50
N LEU A 198 -9.48 -0.84 -9.75
CA LEU A 198 -10.61 0.05 -9.50
C LEU A 198 -11.53 -0.61 -8.46
N GLU A 199 -11.55 -0.03 -7.25
CA GLU A 199 -12.22 -0.65 -6.10
C GLU A 199 -13.73 -0.75 -6.28
N ASP A 200 -14.38 0.37 -6.61
CA ASP A 200 -15.84 0.50 -6.69
C ASP A 200 -16.46 -0.35 -7.80
N THR A 201 -15.74 -0.59 -8.90
CA THR A 201 -16.22 -1.35 -10.07
C THR A 201 -15.74 -2.80 -10.09
N SER A 202 -14.84 -3.19 -9.17
CA SER A 202 -14.18 -4.51 -9.14
C SER A 202 -13.55 -4.87 -10.49
N GLU A 203 -12.83 -3.91 -11.04
CA GLU A 203 -12.14 -4.03 -12.32
C GLU A 203 -10.65 -3.76 -12.20
N LEU A 204 -9.92 -4.23 -13.19
CA LEU A 204 -8.56 -3.79 -13.48
C LEU A 204 -8.54 -3.08 -14.83
N VAL A 205 -7.94 -1.90 -14.86
CA VAL A 205 -7.68 -1.20 -16.11
C VAL A 205 -6.21 -1.25 -16.45
N VAL A 206 -5.92 -1.30 -17.76
CA VAL A 206 -4.57 -1.17 -18.30
C VAL A 206 -4.47 0.18 -18.96
N VAL A 207 -3.55 0.98 -18.47
CA VAL A 207 -3.28 2.32 -19.00
C VAL A 207 -1.99 2.31 -19.79
N ASP A 208 -2.00 2.91 -20.95
CA ASP A 208 -0.81 3.16 -21.76
C ASP A 208 -0.46 4.66 -21.63
N PRO A 209 0.58 5.02 -20.85
CA PRO A 209 0.95 6.43 -20.65
C PRO A 209 1.36 7.13 -21.94
N ALA A 210 1.97 6.42 -22.88
CA ALA A 210 2.39 7.00 -24.16
C ALA A 210 1.20 7.34 -25.06
N LYS A 211 0.11 6.56 -24.95
CA LYS A 211 -1.17 6.84 -25.64
C LYS A 211 -2.09 7.74 -24.82
N GLN A 212 -1.75 7.99 -23.56
CA GLN A 212 -2.57 8.76 -22.62
C GLN A 212 -4.01 8.22 -22.52
N ALA A 213 -4.15 6.89 -22.45
CA ALA A 213 -5.45 6.24 -22.52
C ALA A 213 -5.53 4.93 -21.75
N VAL A 214 -6.72 4.59 -21.26
CA VAL A 214 -7.07 3.23 -20.88
C VAL A 214 -7.19 2.40 -22.16
N VAL A 215 -6.33 1.36 -22.29
CA VAL A 215 -6.28 0.51 -23.49
C VAL A 215 -6.98 -0.83 -23.31
N LYS A 216 -7.14 -1.30 -22.06
CA LYS A 216 -7.88 -2.52 -21.75
C LYS A 216 -8.59 -2.36 -20.40
N ARG A 217 -9.65 -3.13 -20.21
CA ARG A 217 -10.41 -3.23 -18.97
C ARG A 217 -10.84 -4.67 -18.74
N TYR A 218 -10.64 -5.17 -17.53
CA TYR A 218 -10.93 -6.55 -17.15
C TYR A 218 -11.77 -6.59 -15.88
N LYS A 219 -12.77 -7.47 -15.82
CA LYS A 219 -13.46 -7.81 -14.60
C LYS A 219 -12.58 -8.75 -13.76
N LEU A 220 -12.56 -8.53 -12.45
CA LEU A 220 -11.81 -9.36 -11.51
C LEU A 220 -12.67 -10.44 -10.84
N ASP A 221 -13.87 -10.72 -11.38
CA ASP A 221 -14.74 -11.77 -10.82
C ASP A 221 -13.97 -13.10 -10.67
N PRO A 222 -14.00 -13.76 -9.48
CA PRO A 222 -14.88 -13.52 -8.34
C PRO A 222 -14.28 -12.60 -7.23
N GLY A 223 -13.30 -11.74 -7.54
CA GLY A 223 -12.79 -10.73 -6.62
C GLY A 223 -13.71 -9.52 -6.54
N GLU A 224 -13.92 -8.97 -5.35
CA GLU A 224 -14.74 -7.79 -5.10
C GLU A 224 -13.96 -6.77 -4.27
N GLY A 225 -14.00 -5.49 -4.69
CA GLY A 225 -13.26 -4.41 -4.03
C GLY A 225 -11.75 -4.67 -4.05
N PRO A 226 -11.07 -4.69 -5.22
CA PRO A 226 -9.64 -4.92 -5.31
C PRO A 226 -8.88 -3.70 -4.76
N THR A 227 -7.98 -3.96 -3.82
CA THR A 227 -7.10 -2.96 -3.22
C THR A 227 -5.64 -3.22 -3.63
N GLY A 228 -4.93 -4.09 -2.92
CA GLY A 228 -3.52 -4.38 -3.18
C GLY A 228 -3.26 -5.00 -4.56
N LEU A 229 -2.13 -4.64 -5.17
CA LEU A 229 -1.72 -5.14 -6.47
C LEU A 229 -0.22 -5.43 -6.49
N ALA A 230 0.18 -6.59 -7.02
CA ALA A 230 1.57 -6.94 -7.24
C ALA A 230 1.75 -7.58 -8.63
N LEU A 231 2.95 -7.49 -9.18
CA LEU A 231 3.26 -7.97 -10.54
C LEU A 231 4.47 -8.91 -10.52
N ASP A 232 4.32 -10.05 -11.18
CA ASP A 232 5.38 -10.93 -11.66
C ASP A 232 5.51 -10.72 -13.17
N ALA A 233 6.31 -9.74 -13.57
CA ALA A 233 6.51 -9.41 -14.97
C ALA A 233 7.13 -10.58 -15.76
N ALA A 234 8.05 -11.32 -15.13
CA ALA A 234 8.76 -12.42 -15.80
C ALA A 234 7.83 -13.58 -16.26
N HIS A 235 6.73 -13.81 -15.54
CA HIS A 235 5.75 -14.82 -15.87
C HIS A 235 4.41 -14.25 -16.35
N HIS A 236 4.33 -12.93 -16.54
CA HIS A 236 3.11 -12.22 -16.95
C HIS A 236 1.93 -12.47 -16.00
N ARG A 237 2.18 -12.42 -14.68
CA ARG A 237 1.15 -12.65 -13.65
C ARG A 237 0.94 -11.42 -12.78
N LEU A 238 -0.31 -11.04 -12.65
CA LEU A 238 -0.77 -9.96 -11.81
C LEU A 238 -1.56 -10.52 -10.63
N PHE A 239 -1.28 -10.03 -9.43
CA PHE A 239 -1.87 -10.46 -8.18
C PHE A 239 -2.72 -9.33 -7.61
N SER A 240 -4.04 -9.41 -7.78
CA SER A 240 -4.99 -8.42 -7.26
C SER A 240 -5.67 -8.96 -6.00
N ALA A 241 -5.41 -8.31 -4.86
CA ALA A 241 -5.98 -8.67 -3.57
C ALA A 241 -7.31 -7.95 -3.37
N ALA A 242 -8.38 -8.72 -3.16
CA ALA A 242 -9.74 -8.21 -3.06
C ALA A 242 -10.30 -8.31 -1.64
N ARG A 243 -11.12 -7.33 -1.23
CA ARG A 243 -11.70 -7.21 0.13
C ARG A 243 -12.57 -8.39 0.52
N ASN A 244 -13.11 -9.12 -0.45
CA ASN A 244 -13.85 -10.37 -0.21
C ASN A 244 -12.94 -11.60 0.05
N ARG A 245 -11.69 -11.38 0.50
CA ARG A 245 -10.70 -12.38 0.92
C ARG A 245 -10.21 -13.28 -0.19
N LYS A 246 -10.02 -12.74 -1.36
CA LYS A 246 -9.50 -13.45 -2.52
C LYS A 246 -8.31 -12.71 -3.09
N LEU A 247 -7.26 -13.45 -3.41
CA LEU A 247 -6.23 -13.00 -4.32
C LEU A 247 -6.59 -13.53 -5.71
N ILE A 248 -6.80 -12.63 -6.63
CA ILE A 248 -7.06 -12.94 -8.04
C ILE A 248 -5.72 -12.93 -8.78
N VAL A 249 -5.41 -14.05 -9.42
CA VAL A 249 -4.21 -14.14 -10.27
C VAL A 249 -4.65 -14.06 -11.71
N MET A 250 -4.14 -13.06 -12.42
CA MET A 250 -4.51 -12.79 -13.80
C MET A 250 -3.28 -12.85 -14.71
N ASP A 251 -3.43 -13.44 -15.87
CA ASP A 251 -2.47 -13.38 -16.96
C ASP A 251 -2.57 -12.00 -17.65
N THR A 252 -1.48 -11.25 -17.68
CA THR A 252 -1.47 -9.86 -18.17
C THR A 252 -1.64 -9.73 -19.68
N GLU A 253 -1.29 -10.76 -20.45
CA GLU A 253 -1.41 -10.74 -21.91
C GLU A 253 -2.85 -11.00 -22.36
N SER A 254 -3.47 -12.05 -21.79
CA SER A 254 -4.82 -12.49 -22.17
C SER A 254 -5.93 -11.85 -21.33
N GLY A 255 -5.62 -11.36 -20.12
CA GLY A 255 -6.60 -10.91 -19.14
C GLY A 255 -7.39 -12.04 -18.48
N LYS A 256 -6.98 -13.30 -18.65
CA LYS A 256 -7.64 -14.44 -18.02
C LYS A 256 -7.27 -14.57 -16.55
N ILE A 257 -8.25 -14.85 -15.70
CA ILE A 257 -8.01 -15.27 -14.34
C ILE A 257 -7.54 -16.73 -14.37
N VAL A 258 -6.31 -16.98 -13.92
CA VAL A 258 -5.68 -18.30 -13.91
C VAL A 258 -5.80 -18.99 -12.56
N ALA A 259 -5.88 -18.21 -11.48
CA ALA A 259 -6.09 -18.74 -10.12
C ALA A 259 -6.86 -17.78 -9.23
N THR A 260 -7.51 -18.33 -8.20
CA THR A 260 -8.13 -17.60 -7.10
C THR A 260 -7.68 -18.24 -5.81
N VAL A 261 -7.00 -17.48 -4.95
CA VAL A 261 -6.38 -17.98 -3.72
C VAL A 261 -7.06 -17.33 -2.51
N PRO A 262 -7.45 -18.09 -1.46
CA PRO A 262 -8.03 -17.49 -0.24
C PRO A 262 -6.95 -16.74 0.55
N ILE A 263 -7.29 -15.54 1.04
CA ILE A 263 -6.42 -14.68 1.85
C ILE A 263 -7.12 -14.21 3.12
N GLY A 264 -6.38 -13.56 4.01
CA GLY A 264 -6.90 -12.99 5.26
C GLY A 264 -7.92 -11.87 5.03
N ALA A 265 -8.68 -11.54 6.08
CA ALA A 265 -9.69 -10.49 6.03
C ALA A 265 -9.10 -9.09 6.19
N GLY A 266 -9.75 -8.11 5.56
CA GLY A 266 -9.33 -6.70 5.62
C GLY A 266 -8.01 -6.50 4.90
N VAL A 267 -7.81 -7.21 3.77
CA VAL A 267 -6.64 -7.01 2.92
C VAL A 267 -6.65 -5.60 2.36
N ASP A 268 -5.45 -5.04 2.26
CA ASP A 268 -5.26 -3.74 1.62
C ASP A 268 -4.02 -3.73 0.70
N GLY A 269 -2.87 -4.19 1.17
CA GLY A 269 -1.64 -4.27 0.37
C GLY A 269 -1.31 -5.67 -0.13
N ALA A 270 -0.65 -5.75 -1.29
CA ALA A 270 -0.04 -6.95 -1.84
C ALA A 270 1.39 -6.68 -2.34
N GLY A 271 2.26 -7.67 -2.27
CA GLY A 271 3.64 -7.60 -2.75
C GLY A 271 4.13 -8.96 -3.25
N TYR A 272 5.09 -8.94 -4.16
CA TYR A 272 5.69 -10.14 -4.74
C TYR A 272 7.20 -10.14 -4.53
N ASP A 273 7.74 -11.28 -4.14
CA ASP A 273 9.17 -11.58 -4.07
C ASP A 273 9.54 -12.57 -5.17
N PRO A 274 10.15 -12.11 -6.27
CA PRO A 274 10.53 -13.00 -7.37
C PRO A 274 11.64 -14.00 -6.98
N GLY A 275 12.45 -13.67 -5.97
CA GLY A 275 13.54 -14.53 -5.53
C GLY A 275 13.08 -15.78 -4.77
N LEU A 276 11.92 -15.73 -4.12
CA LEU A 276 11.28 -16.87 -3.45
C LEU A 276 10.05 -17.37 -4.20
N GLY A 277 9.57 -16.66 -5.22
CA GLY A 277 8.30 -16.91 -5.85
C GLY A 277 7.13 -16.80 -4.86
N ARG A 278 7.14 -15.75 -4.02
CA ARG A 278 6.14 -15.58 -2.97
C ARG A 278 5.33 -14.32 -3.13
N VAL A 279 4.02 -14.46 -3.00
CA VAL A 279 3.09 -13.33 -2.87
C VAL A 279 2.74 -13.14 -1.39
N TYR A 280 2.71 -11.90 -0.95
CA TYR A 280 2.33 -11.51 0.41
C TYR A 280 1.13 -10.58 0.36
N THR A 281 0.19 -10.75 1.30
CA THR A 281 -0.91 -9.78 1.48
C THR A 281 -0.96 -9.29 2.91
N ALA A 282 -1.04 -7.97 3.11
CA ALA A 282 -1.25 -7.37 4.42
C ALA A 282 -2.73 -7.36 4.76
N ASN A 283 -3.10 -8.01 5.86
CA ASN A 283 -4.49 -8.18 6.27
C ASN A 283 -4.76 -7.46 7.60
N GLY A 284 -5.77 -6.59 7.62
CA GLY A 284 -6.13 -5.75 8.76
C GLY A 284 -6.46 -6.52 10.04
N VAL A 285 -6.83 -7.79 9.94
CA VAL A 285 -7.06 -8.68 11.10
C VAL A 285 -5.77 -9.06 11.85
N GLY A 286 -4.62 -8.53 11.44
CA GLY A 286 -3.32 -8.81 12.07
C GLY A 286 -2.68 -10.09 11.56
N SER A 287 -2.76 -10.32 10.27
CA SER A 287 -2.06 -11.41 9.60
C SER A 287 -1.46 -10.96 8.27
N MET A 288 -0.47 -11.69 7.80
CA MET A 288 0.04 -11.62 6.43
C MET A 288 -0.15 -12.99 5.79
N THR A 289 -0.93 -13.06 4.70
CA THR A 289 -1.04 -14.31 3.97
C THR A 289 0.21 -14.46 3.11
N VAL A 290 0.93 -15.57 3.29
CA VAL A 290 2.11 -15.94 2.52
C VAL A 290 1.72 -17.03 1.55
N ILE A 291 1.88 -16.77 0.26
CA ILE A 291 1.45 -17.64 -0.83
C ILE A 291 2.67 -18.00 -1.66
N GLN A 292 2.90 -19.30 -1.86
CA GLN A 292 3.92 -19.79 -2.78
C GLN A 292 3.35 -19.87 -4.20
N GLN A 293 4.07 -19.35 -5.14
CA GLN A 293 3.91 -19.60 -6.57
C GLN A 293 4.76 -20.82 -6.90
N ASP A 294 4.14 -21.95 -7.13
CA ASP A 294 4.85 -23.19 -7.50
C ASP A 294 5.10 -23.24 -9.02
N SER A 295 4.24 -22.59 -9.79
CA SER A 295 4.40 -22.30 -11.23
C SER A 295 3.62 -21.02 -11.57
N ALA A 296 3.66 -20.58 -12.83
CA ALA A 296 2.90 -19.42 -13.27
C ALA A 296 1.39 -19.52 -12.96
N ASP A 297 0.83 -20.72 -12.92
CA ASP A 297 -0.61 -20.97 -12.76
C ASP A 297 -0.96 -21.76 -11.48
N GLU A 298 0.03 -22.15 -10.66
CA GLU A 298 -0.18 -22.95 -9.46
C GLU A 298 0.27 -22.22 -8.20
N TYR A 299 -0.63 -22.08 -7.25
CA TYR A 299 -0.45 -21.30 -6.03
C TYR A 299 -0.96 -22.06 -4.81
N ARG A 300 -0.22 -21.99 -3.72
CA ARG A 300 -0.65 -22.55 -2.42
C ARG A 300 -0.39 -21.59 -1.27
N VAL A 301 -1.34 -21.49 -0.36
CA VAL A 301 -1.15 -20.74 0.87
C VAL A 301 -0.19 -21.52 1.77
N LEU A 302 0.94 -20.90 2.11
CA LEU A 302 1.88 -21.46 3.08
C LEU A 302 1.38 -21.24 4.51
N GLU A 303 0.94 -20.01 4.77
CA GLU A 303 0.59 -19.57 6.12
C GLU A 303 -0.19 -18.25 6.08
N ASN A 304 -1.03 -18.04 7.12
CA ASN A 304 -1.45 -16.72 7.54
C ASN A 304 -0.56 -16.32 8.73
N ALA A 305 0.63 -15.79 8.43
CA ALA A 305 1.62 -15.40 9.43
C ALA A 305 1.06 -14.29 10.33
N PRO A 306 1.16 -14.41 11.67
CA PRO A 306 0.68 -13.37 12.58
C PRO A 306 1.51 -12.08 12.41
N THR A 307 0.79 -10.96 12.27
CA THR A 307 1.35 -9.61 12.22
C THR A 307 0.63 -8.70 13.23
N HIS A 308 0.92 -7.42 13.19
CA HIS A 308 0.18 -6.43 13.99
C HIS A 308 -1.23 -6.24 13.44
N PHE A 309 -2.19 -6.06 14.34
CA PHE A 309 -3.56 -5.67 13.97
C PHE A 309 -3.57 -4.30 13.27
N GLY A 310 -4.41 -4.16 12.26
CA GLY A 310 -4.46 -2.94 11.45
C GLY A 310 -3.38 -2.89 10.37
N GLY A 311 -2.82 -4.06 10.00
CA GLY A 311 -1.96 -4.19 8.82
C GLY A 311 -2.65 -3.63 7.59
N HIS A 312 -1.97 -2.73 6.87
CA HIS A 312 -2.51 -1.96 5.76
C HIS A 312 -1.70 -2.23 4.50
N SER A 313 -0.82 -1.34 4.11
CA SER A 313 0.04 -1.57 2.96
C SER A 313 1.26 -2.43 3.30
N LEU A 314 1.88 -2.97 2.28
CA LEU A 314 3.18 -3.63 2.40
C LEU A 314 4.06 -3.34 1.20
N VAL A 315 5.38 -3.46 1.41
CA VAL A 315 6.37 -3.45 0.35
C VAL A 315 7.43 -4.51 0.62
N VAL A 316 7.92 -5.15 -0.44
CA VAL A 316 9.01 -6.12 -0.41
C VAL A 316 10.30 -5.41 -0.84
N ASP A 317 11.33 -5.49 -0.02
CA ASP A 317 12.66 -4.99 -0.38
C ASP A 317 13.31 -5.97 -1.38
N PRO A 318 13.57 -5.54 -2.62
CA PRO A 318 14.11 -6.45 -3.64
C PRO A 318 15.53 -6.91 -3.35
N ALA A 319 16.30 -6.16 -2.55
CA ALA A 319 17.69 -6.48 -2.21
C ALA A 319 17.78 -7.51 -1.07
N THR A 320 16.97 -7.34 -0.03
CA THR A 320 17.03 -8.17 1.19
C THR A 320 15.88 -9.17 1.28
N ARG A 321 14.84 -9.01 0.47
CA ARG A 321 13.56 -9.74 0.50
C ARG A 321 12.74 -9.49 1.77
N ARG A 322 13.16 -8.53 2.60
CA ARG A 322 12.44 -8.14 3.79
C ARG A 322 11.10 -7.54 3.41
N VAL A 323 10.05 -7.93 4.12
CA VAL A 323 8.69 -7.41 3.94
C VAL A 323 8.43 -6.38 5.03
N TYR A 324 8.09 -5.17 4.63
CA TYR A 324 7.66 -4.11 5.51
C TYR A 324 6.15 -3.97 5.44
N VAL A 325 5.48 -3.95 6.58
CA VAL A 325 4.03 -3.83 6.70
C VAL A 325 3.70 -2.61 7.53
N ALA A 326 2.96 -1.67 6.97
CA ALA A 326 2.41 -0.54 7.71
C ALA A 326 1.24 -0.98 8.58
N TYR A 327 1.18 -0.49 9.81
CA TYR A 327 0.05 -0.66 10.70
C TYR A 327 -0.09 0.58 11.58
N PHE A 328 -1.23 1.23 11.52
CA PHE A 328 -1.41 2.54 12.15
C PHE A 328 -0.27 3.51 11.77
N GLY A 329 0.47 4.05 12.73
CA GLY A 329 1.59 4.97 12.52
C GLY A 329 2.98 4.34 12.63
N SER A 330 3.08 3.03 12.44
CA SER A 330 4.32 2.25 12.57
C SER A 330 4.51 1.32 11.38
N ILE A 331 5.74 0.85 11.19
CA ILE A 331 6.08 -0.13 10.15
C ILE A 331 6.76 -1.32 10.83
N ALA A 332 6.21 -2.51 10.65
CA ALA A 332 6.82 -3.75 11.09
C ALA A 332 7.64 -4.38 9.96
N ALA A 333 8.84 -4.84 10.26
CA ALA A 333 9.72 -5.52 9.33
C ALA A 333 9.72 -7.03 9.61
N TYR A 334 9.70 -7.83 8.54
CA TYR A 334 9.70 -9.29 8.62
C TYR A 334 10.69 -9.86 7.61
N ASP A 335 11.58 -10.76 8.07
CA ASP A 335 12.45 -11.52 7.19
C ASP A 335 11.76 -12.82 6.77
N PRO A 336 11.70 -13.14 5.47
CA PRO A 336 11.18 -14.41 5.02
C PRO A 336 12.08 -15.56 5.45
N VAL A 337 11.46 -16.65 5.90
CA VAL A 337 12.12 -17.93 6.12
C VAL A 337 12.01 -18.74 4.84
N PRO A 338 13.13 -19.21 4.26
CA PRO A 338 13.16 -19.96 3.00
C PRO A 338 12.29 -21.22 2.99
#